data_f1a2472e96a721361a32311751c63cc0
#
_entry.id   f1a2472e96a721361a32311751c63cc0
#
_cell.length_a   1.000
_cell.length_b   1.000
_cell.length_c   1.000
_cell.angle_alpha   90.00
_cell.angle_beta   90.00
_cell.angle_gamma   90.00
#
_symmetry.space_group_name_H-M   'P 1'
#
loop_
_entity.id
_entity.type
_entity.pdbx_description
1 polymer ?
#
loop_
_entity_poly.entity_id
_entity_poly.type
_entity_poly.pdbx_seq_one_letter_code
_entity_poly.pdbx_strand_id
1 'polypeptide(L)'
;MPVDIKEALSQTIAKMTAAKPEIEKRQQDLLNQRYDLSNTPDAKCVMDRTKPLQAGVRVKLPPGVTWDSLSAMSPEEIKAKNLFPAGFLPLPHTNHPEGGMVFPKFHIDAIKAAEGRDLTRFDLDFDLPDHFLPEFPPAIYLTTRPDLGDVTHGKLIHINNYYETFNGILNPKQLDGLRLLLTPFPQQQFNFTEDRRTIVPSRGVSCLECHVNGHTNAAFHLVGDIRPQEFRHRIDTPTLRGVNIQRLFGSQRALKTVEDFTEFEQRAAYFDGDPVIATKKGINILDRGGQVHEMAEFLELLDFPPAPKLRIDGKLDPRLATAQELRGQEVFMGKGQCVSCHSGPYFTDNSMHNLQTERFFTPRMINHRMASADGPIKTFPLRGIKDSPPYLHDGRLLTLDDTVEFFNVVLETKLTSQEKKDLVAYLKTL
;
A
#
# COMPACT_ATOMS: atom_id res chain seq x y z
N MET A 1 -14.29 11.71 -12.71
CA MET A 1 -14.97 12.49 -13.75
C MET A 1 -14.56 11.93 -15.11
N PRO A 2 -15.48 11.58 -16.01
CA PRO A 2 -15.09 11.08 -17.33
C PRO A 2 -14.24 12.11 -18.06
N VAL A 3 -13.21 11.65 -18.75
CA VAL A 3 -12.32 12.49 -19.55
C VAL A 3 -12.68 12.30 -21.02
N ASP A 4 -13.05 13.39 -21.70
CA ASP A 4 -13.30 13.35 -23.13
C ASP A 4 -11.96 13.10 -23.86
N ILE A 5 -11.91 12.06 -24.66
CA ILE A 5 -10.72 11.71 -25.47
C ILE A 5 -10.27 12.85 -26.42
N LYS A 6 -11.17 13.75 -26.73
CA LYS A 6 -10.90 14.93 -27.60
C LYS A 6 -10.46 16.15 -26.80
N GLU A 7 -10.60 16.12 -25.49
CA GLU A 7 -10.23 17.23 -24.65
C GLU A 7 -8.69 17.29 -24.46
N ALA A 8 -8.12 18.46 -24.55
CA ALA A 8 -6.70 18.65 -24.28
C ALA A 8 -6.39 18.41 -22.80
N LEU A 9 -5.25 17.77 -22.52
CA LEU A 9 -4.78 17.47 -21.15
C LEU A 9 -4.84 18.70 -20.23
N SER A 10 -4.43 19.87 -20.72
CA SER A 10 -4.44 21.11 -19.95
C SER A 10 -5.86 21.54 -19.51
N GLN A 11 -6.84 21.30 -20.36
CA GLN A 11 -8.25 21.60 -20.04
C GLN A 11 -8.79 20.64 -18.98
N THR A 12 -8.47 19.34 -19.11
CA THR A 12 -8.83 18.32 -18.13
C THR A 12 -8.22 18.66 -16.76
N ILE A 13 -6.93 18.99 -16.72
CA ILE A 13 -6.25 19.40 -15.49
C ILE A 13 -6.90 20.64 -14.86
N ALA A 14 -7.22 21.66 -15.69
CA ALA A 14 -7.86 22.86 -15.19
C ALA A 14 -9.23 22.58 -14.56
N LYS A 15 -10.05 21.75 -15.19
CA LYS A 15 -11.36 21.32 -14.65
C LYS A 15 -11.21 20.56 -13.33
N MET A 16 -10.27 19.62 -13.28
CA MET A 16 -10.01 18.82 -12.06
C MET A 16 -9.49 19.71 -10.93
N THR A 17 -8.58 20.63 -11.24
CA THR A 17 -8.06 21.59 -10.27
C THR A 17 -9.17 22.47 -9.71
N ALA A 18 -10.08 22.91 -10.55
CA ALA A 18 -11.24 23.71 -10.10
C ALA A 18 -12.22 22.93 -9.21
N ALA A 19 -12.38 21.63 -9.47
CA ALA A 19 -13.23 20.74 -8.66
C ALA A 19 -12.57 20.25 -7.36
N LYS A 20 -11.25 20.38 -7.24
CA LYS A 20 -10.46 19.80 -6.13
C LYS A 20 -10.97 20.19 -4.74
N PRO A 21 -11.27 21.47 -4.42
CA PRO A 21 -11.72 21.84 -3.07
C PRO A 21 -13.01 21.16 -2.62
N GLU A 22 -13.98 20.98 -3.54
CA GLU A 22 -15.22 20.27 -3.23
C GLU A 22 -14.98 18.79 -2.98
N ILE A 23 -14.09 18.20 -3.75
CA ILE A 23 -13.74 16.79 -3.64
C ILE A 23 -12.98 16.51 -2.34
N GLU A 24 -12.00 17.35 -1.99
CA GLU A 24 -11.26 17.23 -0.73
C GLU A 24 -12.20 17.36 0.47
N LYS A 25 -13.12 18.32 0.43
CA LYS A 25 -14.13 18.46 1.48
C LYS A 25 -14.98 17.19 1.62
N ARG A 26 -15.46 16.63 0.53
CA ARG A 26 -16.27 15.41 0.54
C ARG A 26 -15.49 14.21 1.07
N GLN A 27 -14.20 14.11 0.72
CA GLN A 27 -13.32 13.07 1.23
C GLN A 27 -13.07 13.24 2.74
N GLN A 28 -12.83 14.46 3.19
CA GLN A 28 -12.69 14.74 4.62
C GLN A 28 -13.97 14.43 5.41
N ASP A 29 -15.14 14.77 4.85
CA ASP A 29 -16.43 14.43 5.45
C ASP A 29 -16.61 12.89 5.57
N LEU A 30 -16.19 12.15 4.54
CA LEU A 30 -16.22 10.67 4.55
C LEU A 30 -15.27 10.08 5.60
N LEU A 31 -14.06 10.62 5.72
CA LEU A 31 -13.12 10.21 6.77
C LEU A 31 -13.71 10.46 8.16
N ASN A 32 -14.24 11.66 8.39
CA ASN A 32 -14.88 12.03 9.66
C ASN A 32 -16.12 11.17 9.97
N GLN A 33 -16.83 10.71 8.95
CA GLN A 33 -17.97 9.81 9.13
C GLN A 33 -17.53 8.41 9.58
N ARG A 34 -16.41 7.91 9.04
CA ARG A 34 -15.95 6.52 9.24
C ARG A 34 -15.01 6.33 10.40
N TYR A 35 -14.21 7.34 10.72
CA TYR A 35 -13.12 7.25 11.70
C TYR A 35 -13.23 8.31 12.78
N ASP A 36 -12.76 7.98 13.97
CA ASP A 36 -12.49 8.94 15.02
C ASP A 36 -11.08 9.50 14.82
N LEU A 37 -10.99 10.68 14.24
CA LEU A 37 -9.74 11.36 13.92
C LEU A 37 -9.21 12.22 15.09
N SER A 38 -9.84 12.18 16.26
CA SER A 38 -9.48 13.02 17.42
C SER A 38 -8.26 12.51 18.20
N ASN A 39 -7.83 11.27 17.95
CA ASN A 39 -6.74 10.66 18.69
C ASN A 39 -5.38 11.22 18.26
N THR A 40 -4.48 11.33 19.24
CA THR A 40 -3.11 11.80 19.03
C THR A 40 -2.14 10.63 18.82
N PRO A 41 -1.03 10.87 18.11
CA PRO A 41 0.04 9.87 17.97
C PRO A 41 0.64 9.45 19.32
N ASP A 42 1.04 8.18 19.42
CA ASP A 42 1.80 7.66 20.56
C ASP A 42 3.28 8.05 20.40
N ALA A 43 3.69 9.08 21.12
CA ALA A 43 5.07 9.58 21.06
C ALA A 43 6.13 8.57 21.58
N LYS A 44 5.72 7.51 22.27
CA LYS A 44 6.63 6.45 22.76
C LYS A 44 6.93 5.39 21.72
N CYS A 45 6.10 5.28 20.71
CA CYS A 45 6.30 4.34 19.60
C CYS A 45 6.51 5.14 18.33
N VAL A 46 7.64 4.95 17.67
CA VAL A 46 8.00 5.64 16.44
C VAL A 46 8.13 4.65 15.28
N MET A 47 7.99 5.15 14.06
CA MET A 47 8.32 4.45 12.82
C MET A 47 9.85 4.28 12.70
N ASP A 48 10.34 4.09 11.49
CA ASP A 48 11.75 3.79 11.20
C ASP A 48 12.74 4.84 11.76
N ARG A 49 12.31 6.10 11.86
CA ARG A 49 13.17 7.21 12.31
C ARG A 49 12.60 7.91 13.54
N THR A 50 11.70 8.84 13.32
CA THR A 50 11.22 9.74 14.37
C THR A 50 9.72 9.96 14.37
N LYS A 51 9.01 9.61 13.30
CA LYS A 51 7.57 9.85 13.21
C LYS A 51 6.81 8.99 14.23
N PRO A 52 6.07 9.60 15.17
CA PRO A 52 5.26 8.85 16.11
C PRO A 52 4.17 8.04 15.40
N LEU A 53 3.89 6.83 15.91
CA LEU A 53 2.78 6.02 15.45
C LEU A 53 1.45 6.62 15.92
N GLN A 54 0.48 6.64 15.00
CA GLN A 54 -0.89 6.97 15.35
C GLN A 54 -1.47 5.82 16.19
N ALA A 55 -1.74 6.10 17.47
CA ALA A 55 -2.39 5.17 18.36
C ALA A 55 -3.89 5.46 18.44
N GLY A 56 -4.69 4.41 18.51
CA GLY A 56 -6.08 4.49 18.94
C GLY A 56 -7.05 5.15 17.97
N VAL A 57 -6.68 5.45 16.73
CA VAL A 57 -7.67 5.80 15.71
C VAL A 57 -8.58 4.62 15.49
N ARG A 58 -9.85 4.85 15.63
CA ARG A 58 -10.84 3.78 15.59
C ARG A 58 -11.87 4.04 14.51
N VAL A 59 -12.22 2.98 13.81
CA VAL A 59 -13.41 2.97 12.97
C VAL A 59 -14.63 3.20 13.83
N LYS A 60 -15.53 4.11 13.43
CA LYS A 60 -16.79 4.37 14.14
C LYS A 60 -17.77 3.23 13.91
N LEU A 61 -18.35 2.77 15.00
CA LEU A 61 -19.44 1.80 14.96
C LEU A 61 -20.80 2.51 14.88
N PRO A 62 -21.83 1.84 14.37
CA PRO A 62 -23.18 2.35 14.45
C PRO A 62 -23.59 2.67 15.91
N PRO A 63 -24.49 3.65 16.13
CA PRO A 63 -24.96 3.99 17.46
C PRO A 63 -25.50 2.76 18.22
N GLY A 64 -25.09 2.60 19.48
CA GLY A 64 -25.49 1.48 20.33
C GLY A 64 -24.78 0.15 20.09
N VAL A 65 -23.85 0.10 19.13
CA VAL A 65 -23.00 -1.07 18.87
C VAL A 65 -21.63 -0.86 19.50
N THR A 66 -21.11 -1.87 20.16
CA THR A 66 -19.74 -1.90 20.70
C THR A 66 -18.92 -2.99 20.01
N TRP A 67 -17.60 -2.89 20.05
CA TRP A 67 -16.72 -3.92 19.51
C TRP A 67 -16.97 -5.29 20.12
N ASP A 68 -17.27 -5.35 21.42
CA ASP A 68 -17.57 -6.60 22.11
C ASP A 68 -18.92 -7.19 21.66
N SER A 69 -19.94 -6.33 21.47
CA SER A 69 -21.23 -6.80 20.95
C SER A 69 -21.14 -7.27 19.50
N LEU A 70 -20.34 -6.57 18.67
CA LEU A 70 -20.14 -6.95 17.27
C LEU A 70 -19.40 -8.29 17.16
N SER A 71 -18.33 -8.49 17.93
CA SER A 71 -17.55 -9.73 17.93
C SER A 71 -18.30 -10.93 18.50
N ALA A 72 -19.39 -10.71 19.26
CA ALA A 72 -20.27 -11.75 19.76
C ALA A 72 -21.33 -12.22 18.75
N MET A 73 -21.58 -11.43 17.69
CA MET A 73 -22.55 -11.75 16.64
C MET A 73 -21.96 -12.69 15.59
N SER A 74 -22.82 -13.50 14.96
CA SER A 74 -22.41 -14.25 13.77
C SER A 74 -22.27 -13.33 12.54
N PRO A 75 -21.52 -13.76 11.51
CA PRO A 75 -21.44 -13.02 10.22
C PRO A 75 -22.82 -12.74 9.61
N GLU A 76 -23.72 -13.70 9.68
CA GLU A 76 -25.08 -13.62 9.16
C GLU A 76 -25.92 -12.58 9.90
N GLU A 77 -25.78 -12.49 11.22
CA GLU A 77 -26.45 -11.47 12.03
C GLU A 77 -25.93 -10.08 11.73
N ILE A 78 -24.60 -9.93 11.59
CA ILE A 78 -23.94 -8.66 11.23
C ILE A 78 -24.45 -8.20 9.87
N LYS A 79 -24.51 -9.10 8.88
CA LYS A 79 -25.00 -8.81 7.55
C LYS A 79 -26.48 -8.46 7.53
N ALA A 80 -27.32 -9.26 8.18
CA ALA A 80 -28.77 -9.04 8.22
C ALA A 80 -29.15 -7.70 8.87
N LYS A 81 -28.39 -7.27 9.87
CA LYS A 81 -28.56 -6.00 10.57
C LYS A 81 -27.78 -4.84 9.95
N ASN A 82 -27.00 -5.09 8.88
CA ASN A 82 -26.13 -4.12 8.21
C ASN A 82 -25.16 -3.41 9.18
N LEU A 83 -24.51 -4.18 10.05
CA LEU A 83 -23.65 -3.67 11.11
C LEU A 83 -22.16 -3.76 10.78
N PHE A 84 -21.77 -4.30 9.61
CA PHE A 84 -20.36 -4.34 9.23
C PHE A 84 -19.81 -2.92 9.17
N PRO A 85 -18.71 -2.61 9.89
CA PRO A 85 -18.26 -1.23 10.04
C PRO A 85 -17.92 -0.57 8.70
N ALA A 86 -18.45 0.62 8.46
CA ALA A 86 -18.23 1.34 7.21
C ALA A 86 -16.74 1.63 6.92
N GLY A 87 -15.94 1.83 7.97
CA GLY A 87 -14.48 2.00 7.85
C GLY A 87 -13.72 0.72 7.47
N PHE A 88 -14.38 -0.44 7.50
CA PHE A 88 -13.80 -1.71 7.03
C PHE A 88 -14.02 -1.94 5.53
N LEU A 89 -14.62 -1.00 4.85
CA LEU A 89 -14.79 -0.98 3.40
C LEU A 89 -13.82 0.04 2.77
N PRO A 90 -13.38 -0.17 1.51
CA PRO A 90 -12.54 0.79 0.82
C PRO A 90 -13.16 2.19 0.80
N LEU A 91 -12.33 3.23 0.87
CA LEU A 91 -12.79 4.59 0.67
C LEU A 91 -13.15 4.79 -0.80
N PRO A 92 -14.37 5.23 -1.14
CA PRO A 92 -14.72 5.50 -2.52
C PRO A 92 -13.96 6.73 -3.04
N HIS A 93 -13.64 6.70 -4.31
CA HIS A 93 -13.13 7.87 -5.03
C HIS A 93 -14.26 8.55 -5.80
N THR A 94 -14.13 9.85 -6.01
CA THR A 94 -15.17 10.66 -6.66
C THR A 94 -15.56 10.17 -8.05
N ASN A 95 -14.56 9.82 -8.85
CA ASN A 95 -14.76 9.38 -10.22
C ASN A 95 -14.95 7.86 -10.32
N HIS A 96 -14.49 7.13 -9.30
CA HIS A 96 -14.51 5.67 -9.25
C HIS A 96 -14.93 5.22 -7.86
N PRO A 97 -16.16 4.77 -7.68
CA PRO A 97 -16.66 4.36 -6.37
C PRO A 97 -15.86 3.23 -5.70
N GLU A 98 -15.12 2.45 -6.45
CA GLU A 98 -14.22 1.40 -5.96
C GLU A 98 -12.83 1.92 -5.59
N GLY A 99 -12.58 3.19 -5.76
CA GLY A 99 -11.30 3.83 -5.51
C GLY A 99 -10.81 4.64 -6.72
N GLY A 100 -9.61 5.14 -6.65
CA GLY A 100 -8.92 5.92 -7.67
C GLY A 100 -7.45 6.02 -7.36
N MET A 101 -6.73 6.83 -8.13
CA MET A 101 -5.35 7.13 -7.83
C MET A 101 -5.29 8.23 -6.79
N VAL A 102 -4.47 8.01 -5.78
CA VAL A 102 -4.21 8.97 -4.70
C VAL A 102 -2.70 9.14 -4.59
N PHE A 103 -2.26 10.39 -4.54
CA PHE A 103 -0.88 10.72 -4.20
C PHE A 103 -0.89 11.64 -2.99
N PRO A 104 -0.17 11.29 -1.91
CA PRO A 104 -0.06 12.16 -0.76
C PRO A 104 0.55 13.51 -1.13
N LYS A 105 -0.02 14.58 -0.60
CA LYS A 105 0.42 15.95 -0.93
C LYS A 105 1.90 16.17 -0.65
N PHE A 106 2.40 15.66 0.48
CA PHE A 106 3.81 15.79 0.84
C PHE A 106 4.75 15.21 -0.22
N HIS A 107 4.34 14.12 -0.88
CA HIS A 107 5.13 13.48 -1.92
C HIS A 107 5.13 14.29 -3.21
N ILE A 108 3.95 14.79 -3.61
CA ILE A 108 3.81 15.67 -4.77
C ILE A 108 4.69 16.91 -4.60
N ASP A 109 4.61 17.57 -3.45
CA ASP A 109 5.40 18.75 -3.13
C ASP A 109 6.91 18.46 -3.12
N ALA A 110 7.32 17.31 -2.57
CA ALA A 110 8.74 16.91 -2.49
C ALA A 110 9.33 16.64 -3.88
N ILE A 111 8.63 15.91 -4.76
CA ILE A 111 9.09 15.65 -6.14
C ILE A 111 9.11 16.93 -6.96
N LYS A 112 8.11 17.79 -6.79
CA LYS A 112 8.10 19.10 -7.46
C LYS A 112 9.28 19.97 -7.05
N ALA A 113 9.63 19.98 -5.76
CA ALA A 113 10.79 20.69 -5.26
C ALA A 113 12.12 20.09 -5.75
N ALA A 114 12.23 18.76 -5.81
CA ALA A 114 13.46 18.07 -6.20
C ALA A 114 13.71 18.07 -7.71
N GLU A 115 12.67 17.93 -8.54
CA GLU A 115 12.79 17.68 -9.97
C GLU A 115 12.01 18.70 -10.84
N GLY A 116 11.25 19.61 -10.25
CA GLY A 116 10.40 20.55 -11.00
C GLY A 116 9.21 19.89 -11.69
N ARG A 117 8.97 18.58 -11.47
CA ARG A 117 7.84 17.85 -12.03
C ARG A 117 6.63 17.94 -11.11
N ASP A 118 5.47 18.11 -11.71
CA ASP A 118 4.21 18.13 -11.01
C ASP A 118 3.50 16.77 -11.19
N LEU A 119 3.32 16.03 -10.12
CA LEU A 119 2.68 14.72 -10.10
C LEU A 119 1.16 14.76 -10.05
N THR A 120 0.55 15.96 -10.08
CA THR A 120 -0.93 16.07 -10.16
C THR A 120 -1.45 15.27 -11.34
N ARG A 121 -2.39 14.37 -11.09
CA ARG A 121 -2.93 13.42 -12.04
C ARG A 121 -4.25 13.89 -12.65
N PHE A 122 -4.74 13.16 -13.63
CA PHE A 122 -6.09 13.31 -14.15
C PHE A 122 -7.15 12.98 -13.09
N ASP A 123 -6.85 11.99 -12.26
CA ASP A 123 -7.62 11.78 -11.05
C ASP A 123 -7.15 12.76 -10.00
N LEU A 124 -8.10 13.28 -9.27
CA LEU A 124 -7.80 14.15 -8.17
C LEU A 124 -7.14 13.35 -7.05
N ASP A 125 -6.05 13.86 -6.56
CA ASP A 125 -5.37 13.31 -5.42
C ASP A 125 -6.28 13.40 -4.21
N PHE A 126 -6.25 12.35 -3.41
CA PHE A 126 -6.91 12.27 -2.14
C PHE A 126 -5.86 12.22 -1.04
N ASP A 127 -5.75 13.29 -0.29
CA ASP A 127 -4.82 13.35 0.83
C ASP A 127 -5.41 12.66 2.06
N LEU A 128 -4.77 11.58 2.50
CA LEU A 128 -4.97 11.09 3.86
C LEU A 128 -4.27 12.05 4.84
N PRO A 129 -4.82 12.26 6.05
CA PRO A 129 -4.12 13.01 7.07
C PRO A 129 -2.71 12.46 7.32
N ASP A 130 -1.71 13.33 7.48
CA ASP A 130 -0.28 12.96 7.56
C ASP A 130 0.03 11.88 8.59
N HIS A 131 -0.72 11.84 9.69
CA HIS A 131 -0.52 10.84 10.74
C HIS A 131 -0.91 9.40 10.31
N PHE A 132 -1.67 9.23 9.23
CA PHE A 132 -2.00 7.93 8.64
C PHE A 132 -1.07 7.52 7.50
N LEU A 133 -0.05 8.30 7.23
CA LEU A 133 0.89 8.01 6.16
C LEU A 133 2.17 7.40 6.73
N PRO A 134 2.95 6.65 5.92
CA PRO A 134 4.27 6.18 6.33
C PRO A 134 5.20 7.35 6.67
N GLU A 135 6.31 7.06 7.33
CA GLU A 135 7.37 8.05 7.55
C GLU A 135 7.97 8.47 6.20
N PHE A 136 8.10 9.77 5.98
CA PHE A 136 8.61 10.30 4.72
C PHE A 136 9.81 11.23 4.93
N PRO A 137 10.87 11.13 4.11
CA PRO A 137 11.14 10.05 3.15
C PRO A 137 11.44 8.73 3.88
N PRO A 138 10.99 7.58 3.35
CA PRO A 138 11.28 6.30 3.96
C PRO A 138 12.78 5.99 3.99
N ALA A 139 13.22 5.23 4.99
CA ALA A 139 14.57 4.71 5.06
C ALA A 139 14.80 3.57 4.05
N ILE A 140 15.99 3.49 3.47
CA ILE A 140 16.44 2.34 2.66
C ILE A 140 17.41 1.50 3.47
N TYR A 141 17.05 0.24 3.68
CA TYR A 141 17.91 -0.81 4.24
C TYR A 141 18.30 -1.78 3.12
N LEU A 142 19.53 -2.25 3.11
CA LEU A 142 20.04 -3.17 2.10
C LEU A 142 20.42 -4.50 2.73
N THR A 143 19.94 -5.60 2.15
CA THR A 143 20.24 -6.98 2.59
C THR A 143 21.73 -7.28 2.57
N THR A 144 22.49 -6.68 1.66
CA THR A 144 23.93 -6.86 1.49
C THR A 144 24.78 -5.93 2.36
N ARG A 145 24.16 -4.90 2.93
CA ARG A 145 24.86 -3.88 3.72
C ARG A 145 24.10 -3.46 4.97
N PRO A 146 23.74 -4.42 5.84
CA PRO A 146 23.02 -4.13 7.10
C PRO A 146 23.82 -3.23 8.05
N ASP A 147 25.14 -3.17 7.86
CA ASP A 147 26.06 -2.32 8.60
C ASP A 147 25.83 -0.82 8.38
N LEU A 148 25.26 -0.43 7.23
CA LEU A 148 25.02 0.98 6.89
C LEU A 148 23.73 1.54 7.52
N GLY A 149 22.82 0.69 7.98
CA GLY A 149 21.50 1.15 8.44
C GLY A 149 20.73 1.83 7.30
N ASP A 150 20.14 3.00 7.56
CA ASP A 150 19.49 3.80 6.51
C ASP A 150 20.51 4.46 5.59
N VAL A 151 20.69 3.91 4.39
CA VAL A 151 21.65 4.45 3.42
C VAL A 151 21.26 5.81 2.86
N THR A 152 20.01 6.24 3.03
CA THR A 152 19.53 7.54 2.54
C THR A 152 19.85 8.70 3.48
N HIS A 153 20.16 8.41 4.74
CA HIS A 153 20.34 9.42 5.78
C HIS A 153 19.22 10.48 5.80
N GLY A 154 17.97 10.03 5.63
CA GLY A 154 16.81 10.91 5.66
C GLY A 154 16.53 11.66 4.37
N LYS A 155 17.16 11.30 3.27
CA LYS A 155 16.94 11.97 1.96
C LYS A 155 15.92 11.20 1.09
N LEU A 156 15.12 11.95 0.37
CA LEU A 156 14.38 11.43 -0.77
C LEU A 156 15.38 11.12 -1.89
N ILE A 157 15.33 9.89 -2.40
CA ILE A 157 16.15 9.48 -3.54
C ILE A 157 15.38 9.78 -4.83
N HIS A 158 16.05 10.48 -5.74
CA HIS A 158 15.51 10.85 -7.05
C HIS A 158 16.64 10.85 -8.10
N ILE A 159 16.29 11.02 -9.35
CA ILE A 159 17.20 10.87 -10.48
C ILE A 159 18.45 11.79 -10.40
N ASN A 160 18.36 12.92 -9.71
CA ASN A 160 19.45 13.87 -9.61
C ASN A 160 20.43 13.60 -8.46
N ASN A 161 20.10 12.70 -7.51
CA ASN A 161 20.97 12.44 -6.34
C ASN A 161 21.30 10.96 -6.09
N TYR A 162 20.67 10.02 -6.80
CA TYR A 162 20.87 8.59 -6.55
C TYR A 162 22.33 8.16 -6.71
N TYR A 163 23.02 8.69 -7.71
CA TYR A 163 24.39 8.30 -7.99
C TYR A 163 25.33 8.66 -6.83
N GLU A 164 25.25 9.88 -6.33
CA GLU A 164 26.10 10.33 -5.21
C GLU A 164 25.82 9.52 -3.94
N THR A 165 24.57 9.16 -3.73
CA THR A 165 24.16 8.39 -2.52
C THR A 165 24.65 6.95 -2.60
N PHE A 166 24.61 6.31 -3.75
CA PHE A 166 24.81 4.87 -3.89
C PHE A 166 26.12 4.45 -4.56
N ASN A 167 26.90 5.41 -5.08
CA ASN A 167 28.21 5.12 -5.65
C ASN A 167 29.14 4.52 -4.57
N GLY A 168 29.76 3.37 -4.90
CA GLY A 168 30.60 2.63 -3.97
C GLY A 168 29.82 1.71 -2.99
N ILE A 169 28.47 1.75 -3.00
CA ILE A 169 27.60 0.85 -2.26
C ILE A 169 27.02 -0.25 -3.17
N LEU A 170 26.50 0.17 -4.32
CA LEU A 170 25.90 -0.73 -5.32
C LEU A 170 26.91 -1.10 -6.40
N ASN A 171 26.75 -2.30 -6.95
CA ASN A 171 27.49 -2.67 -8.16
C ASN A 171 26.87 -1.97 -9.41
N PRO A 172 27.54 -1.98 -10.57
CA PRO A 172 27.09 -1.26 -11.76
C PRO A 172 25.68 -1.64 -12.23
N LYS A 173 25.29 -2.93 -12.17
CA LYS A 173 23.95 -3.39 -12.56
C LYS A 173 22.88 -2.86 -11.61
N GLN A 174 23.12 -2.99 -10.32
CA GLN A 174 22.19 -2.50 -9.28
C GLN A 174 22.03 -0.98 -9.35
N LEU A 175 23.12 -0.25 -9.65
CA LEU A 175 23.09 1.20 -9.79
C LEU A 175 22.31 1.63 -11.04
N ASP A 176 22.46 0.92 -12.17
CA ASP A 176 21.66 1.18 -13.36
C ASP A 176 20.19 0.78 -13.15
N GLY A 177 19.93 -0.32 -12.46
CA GLY A 177 18.57 -0.71 -12.06
C GLY A 177 17.88 0.37 -11.23
N LEU A 178 18.57 0.95 -10.24
CA LEU A 178 18.04 2.07 -9.46
C LEU A 178 17.77 3.29 -10.34
N ARG A 179 18.68 3.62 -11.26
CA ARG A 179 18.49 4.71 -12.24
C ARG A 179 17.21 4.52 -13.06
N LEU A 180 16.99 3.29 -13.55
CA LEU A 180 15.80 2.95 -14.33
C LEU A 180 14.52 3.08 -13.50
N LEU A 181 14.52 2.62 -12.23
CA LEU A 181 13.39 2.76 -11.33
C LEU A 181 13.05 4.22 -11.00
N LEU A 182 14.02 5.13 -11.09
CA LEU A 182 13.84 6.57 -10.90
C LEU A 182 13.55 7.32 -12.21
N THR A 183 13.65 6.66 -13.36
CA THR A 183 13.40 7.30 -14.66
C THR A 183 11.89 7.36 -14.92
N PRO A 184 11.32 8.55 -15.19
CA PRO A 184 9.91 8.67 -15.52
C PRO A 184 9.59 8.00 -16.86
N PHE A 185 8.55 7.20 -16.87
CA PHE A 185 7.97 6.60 -18.07
C PHE A 185 6.72 7.39 -18.48
N PRO A 186 6.58 7.75 -19.76
CA PRO A 186 5.37 8.39 -20.24
C PRO A 186 4.15 7.50 -20.00
N GLN A 187 3.21 8.02 -19.23
CA GLN A 187 1.98 7.34 -18.90
C GLN A 187 0.87 7.89 -19.80
N GLN A 188 0.50 7.16 -20.82
CA GLN A 188 -0.51 7.65 -21.77
C GLN A 188 -1.93 7.50 -21.26
N GLN A 189 -2.17 6.40 -20.60
CA GLN A 189 -3.44 6.11 -19.94
C GLN A 189 -3.11 5.36 -18.68
N PHE A 190 -3.75 5.73 -17.62
CA PHE A 190 -3.70 4.96 -16.41
C PHE A 190 -4.87 4.00 -16.42
N ASN A 191 -4.71 2.83 -16.97
CA ASN A 191 -5.75 1.90 -17.34
C ASN A 191 -6.59 2.33 -18.56
N PHE A 192 -6.75 1.39 -19.46
CA PHE A 192 -7.47 1.61 -20.70
C PHE A 192 -8.98 1.66 -20.46
N THR A 193 -9.49 2.85 -20.14
CA THR A 193 -10.92 3.10 -20.06
C THR A 193 -11.29 4.37 -20.78
N GLU A 194 -12.55 4.46 -21.18
CA GLU A 194 -13.05 5.62 -21.91
C GLU A 194 -13.04 6.89 -21.08
N ASP A 195 -13.17 6.78 -19.77
CA ASP A 195 -13.17 7.89 -18.83
C ASP A 195 -11.76 8.47 -18.55
N ARG A 196 -10.69 7.83 -19.05
CA ARG A 196 -9.30 8.27 -18.84
C ARG A 196 -8.50 8.47 -20.10
N ARG A 197 -9.13 8.37 -21.24
CA ARG A 197 -8.46 8.61 -22.51
C ARG A 197 -8.17 10.09 -22.70
N THR A 198 -6.96 10.35 -23.16
CA THR A 198 -6.54 11.68 -23.62
C THR A 198 -5.65 11.53 -24.84
N ILE A 199 -5.75 12.47 -25.77
CA ILE A 199 -4.89 12.53 -26.97
C ILE A 199 -3.50 13.10 -26.65
N VAL A 200 -3.34 13.71 -25.49
CA VAL A 200 -2.08 14.29 -25.05
C VAL A 200 -1.35 13.28 -24.15
N PRO A 201 -0.05 12.99 -24.41
CA PRO A 201 0.74 12.12 -23.55
C PRO A 201 0.77 12.62 -22.11
N SER A 202 0.77 11.68 -21.15
CA SER A 202 0.90 12.02 -19.75
C SER A 202 2.30 12.51 -19.41
N ARG A 203 2.43 13.10 -18.22
CA ARG A 203 3.68 13.69 -17.74
C ARG A 203 4.77 12.68 -17.45
N GLY A 204 4.43 11.40 -17.39
CA GLY A 204 5.33 10.35 -16.94
C GLY A 204 5.40 10.24 -15.43
N VAL A 205 5.72 9.04 -14.97
CA VAL A 205 5.94 8.69 -13.57
C VAL A 205 7.02 7.63 -13.49
N SER A 206 7.81 7.66 -12.43
CA SER A 206 8.79 6.61 -12.14
C SER A 206 8.23 5.61 -11.12
N CYS A 207 8.83 4.41 -11.07
CA CYS A 207 8.41 3.38 -10.11
C CYS A 207 8.54 3.87 -8.66
N LEU A 208 9.65 4.57 -8.36
CA LEU A 208 9.91 5.05 -7.00
C LEU A 208 9.11 6.30 -6.61
N GLU A 209 8.23 6.81 -7.47
CA GLU A 209 7.26 7.83 -7.06
C GLU A 209 6.05 7.24 -6.32
N CYS A 210 5.69 6.00 -6.63
CA CYS A 210 4.72 5.25 -5.84
C CYS A 210 5.41 4.47 -4.72
N HIS A 211 6.53 3.81 -5.04
CA HIS A 211 7.35 3.05 -4.10
C HIS A 211 8.51 3.90 -3.58
N VAL A 212 8.19 4.99 -2.89
CA VAL A 212 9.18 5.99 -2.44
C VAL A 212 10.31 5.33 -1.64
N ASN A 213 11.54 5.54 -2.08
CA ASN A 213 12.71 4.92 -1.48
C ASN A 213 12.58 3.40 -1.32
N GLY A 214 11.87 2.72 -2.25
CA GLY A 214 11.61 1.28 -2.17
C GLY A 214 10.56 0.87 -1.13
N HIS A 215 9.87 1.83 -0.54
CA HIS A 215 8.77 1.59 0.40
C HIS A 215 7.43 1.93 -0.26
N THR A 216 6.49 2.44 0.48
CA THR A 216 5.22 2.96 -0.01
C THR A 216 5.12 4.48 0.21
N ASN A 217 4.34 5.16 -0.61
CA ASN A 217 3.90 6.52 -0.35
C ASN A 217 2.45 6.57 0.15
N ALA A 218 1.83 5.42 0.43
CA ALA A 218 0.41 5.27 0.74
C ALA A 218 -0.53 5.72 -0.39
N ALA A 219 -0.05 5.76 -1.63
CA ALA A 219 -0.89 6.06 -2.78
C ALA A 219 -1.79 4.88 -3.14
N PHE A 220 -3.00 5.18 -3.56
CA PHE A 220 -3.97 4.19 -4.01
C PHE A 220 -4.17 4.29 -5.51
N HIS A 221 -4.24 3.14 -6.15
CA HIS A 221 -4.38 3.03 -7.59
C HIS A 221 -5.59 2.21 -7.98
N LEU A 222 -6.22 2.58 -9.10
CA LEU A 222 -7.06 1.66 -9.86
C LEU A 222 -6.17 0.96 -10.86
N VAL A 223 -5.61 -0.15 -10.47
CA VAL A 223 -4.74 -0.93 -11.34
C VAL A 223 -5.59 -1.89 -12.15
N GLY A 224 -5.34 -1.94 -13.45
CA GLY A 224 -5.74 -3.08 -14.26
C GLY A 224 -4.83 -4.25 -13.94
N ASP A 225 -4.97 -4.84 -12.77
CA ASP A 225 -4.29 -6.07 -12.40
C ASP A 225 -4.30 -7.05 -13.59
N ILE A 226 -3.79 -8.26 -13.47
CA ILE A 226 -3.86 -9.32 -14.50
C ILE A 226 -5.29 -9.61 -14.96
N ARG A 227 -6.25 -9.06 -14.31
CA ARG A 227 -7.67 -9.13 -14.62
C ARG A 227 -8.05 -8.17 -15.74
N PRO A 228 -9.15 -8.44 -16.46
CA PRO A 228 -9.71 -7.49 -17.41
C PRO A 228 -9.86 -6.11 -16.77
N GLN A 229 -9.50 -5.07 -17.48
CA GLN A 229 -9.45 -3.71 -16.94
C GLN A 229 -10.80 -3.13 -16.53
N GLU A 230 -11.90 -3.70 -17.03
CA GLU A 230 -13.24 -3.41 -16.56
C GLU A 230 -13.50 -3.84 -15.10
N PHE A 231 -12.60 -4.65 -14.52
CA PHE A 231 -12.64 -5.08 -13.11
C PHE A 231 -11.60 -4.36 -12.27
N ARG A 232 -11.46 -3.10 -12.42
CA ARG A 232 -10.53 -2.29 -11.64
C ARG A 232 -10.87 -2.32 -10.17
N HIS A 233 -9.83 -2.49 -9.39
CA HIS A 233 -9.90 -2.46 -7.95
C HIS A 233 -8.95 -1.39 -7.43
N ARG A 234 -9.36 -0.74 -6.35
CA ARG A 234 -8.45 0.08 -5.59
C ARG A 234 -7.40 -0.82 -4.95
N ILE A 235 -6.13 -0.50 -5.19
CA ILE A 235 -4.99 -1.20 -4.60
C ILE A 235 -4.10 -0.17 -3.94
N ASP A 236 -3.71 -0.45 -2.70
CA ASP A 236 -2.70 0.31 -1.99
C ASP A 236 -1.32 -0.06 -2.54
N THR A 237 -0.43 0.92 -2.63
CA THR A 237 0.95 0.69 -3.06
C THR A 237 1.71 -0.09 -1.99
N PRO A 238 2.08 -1.36 -2.21
CA PRO A 238 2.79 -2.14 -1.21
C PRO A 238 4.25 -1.69 -1.07
N THR A 239 4.85 -1.98 0.08
CA THR A 239 6.30 -1.85 0.23
C THR A 239 7.03 -2.86 -0.64
N LEU A 240 8.20 -2.47 -1.19
CA LEU A 240 9.10 -3.36 -1.89
C LEU A 240 10.15 -4.00 -0.97
N ARG A 241 10.15 -3.64 0.31
CA ARG A 241 11.05 -4.23 1.31
C ARG A 241 10.80 -5.73 1.45
N GLY A 242 11.86 -6.51 1.38
CA GLY A 242 11.78 -7.98 1.46
C GLY A 242 11.19 -8.65 0.21
N VAL A 243 11.25 -8.02 -0.94
CA VAL A 243 10.83 -8.62 -2.22
C VAL A 243 11.54 -9.97 -2.46
N ASN A 244 12.81 -10.08 -2.09
CA ASN A 244 13.65 -11.27 -2.28
C ASN A 244 13.16 -12.52 -1.53
N ILE A 245 12.36 -12.38 -0.47
CA ILE A 245 11.79 -13.51 0.28
C ILE A 245 10.39 -13.89 -0.21
N GLN A 246 9.77 -13.08 -1.02
CA GLN A 246 8.43 -13.34 -1.53
C GLN A 246 8.46 -14.35 -2.67
N ARG A 247 7.38 -15.10 -2.79
CA ARG A 247 7.18 -16.08 -3.88
C ARG A 247 5.85 -15.81 -4.54
N LEU A 248 5.86 -15.78 -5.87
CA LEU A 248 4.72 -15.44 -6.70
C LEU A 248 4.15 -14.06 -6.35
N PHE A 249 4.45 -13.09 -7.19
CA PHE A 249 4.17 -11.68 -6.98
C PHE A 249 2.76 -11.27 -7.37
N GLY A 250 2.35 -10.09 -6.89
CA GLY A 250 1.00 -9.57 -7.01
C GLY A 250 0.04 -10.16 -5.98
N SER A 251 -1.05 -9.46 -5.69
CA SER A 251 -2.09 -9.87 -4.73
C SER A 251 -2.74 -11.21 -5.10
N GLN A 252 -2.67 -11.60 -6.37
CA GLN A 252 -3.21 -12.84 -6.93
C GLN A 252 -2.14 -13.91 -7.21
N ARG A 253 -0.88 -13.70 -6.85
CA ARG A 253 0.23 -14.61 -7.07
C ARG A 253 0.43 -15.02 -8.55
N ALA A 254 0.16 -14.14 -9.46
CA ALA A 254 0.14 -14.48 -10.89
C ALA A 254 1.50 -14.35 -11.58
N LEU A 255 2.46 -13.70 -10.95
CA LEU A 255 3.78 -13.43 -11.51
C LEU A 255 4.84 -14.20 -10.75
N LYS A 256 5.81 -14.78 -11.45
CA LYS A 256 6.77 -15.73 -10.86
C LYS A 256 7.98 -15.05 -10.25
N THR A 257 8.48 -14.00 -10.90
CA THR A 257 9.75 -13.35 -10.56
C THR A 257 9.56 -11.85 -10.41
N VAL A 258 10.57 -11.17 -9.87
CA VAL A 258 10.59 -9.70 -9.79
C VAL A 258 10.59 -9.09 -11.18
N GLU A 259 11.30 -9.71 -12.14
CA GLU A 259 11.31 -9.28 -13.53
C GLU A 259 9.92 -9.37 -14.17
N ASP A 260 9.20 -10.48 -13.92
CA ASP A 260 7.82 -10.63 -14.42
C ASP A 260 6.93 -9.50 -13.88
N PHE A 261 7.07 -9.18 -12.60
CA PHE A 261 6.29 -8.11 -11.98
C PHE A 261 6.68 -6.73 -12.53
N THR A 262 7.98 -6.45 -12.64
CA THR A 262 8.49 -5.19 -13.18
C THR A 262 8.05 -4.95 -14.62
N GLU A 263 8.13 -5.99 -15.45
CA GLU A 263 7.65 -5.92 -16.83
C GLU A 263 6.12 -5.75 -16.89
N PHE A 264 5.39 -6.45 -16.03
CA PHE A 264 3.93 -6.34 -15.93
C PHE A 264 3.51 -4.91 -15.55
N GLU A 265 4.15 -4.30 -14.54
CA GLU A 265 3.83 -2.93 -14.13
C GLU A 265 4.06 -1.93 -15.26
N GLN A 266 5.13 -2.06 -16.01
CA GLN A 266 5.36 -1.20 -17.17
C GLN A 266 4.23 -1.30 -18.20
N ARG A 267 3.75 -2.51 -18.46
CA ARG A 267 2.68 -2.74 -19.43
C ARG A 267 1.32 -2.33 -18.89
N ALA A 268 0.97 -2.81 -17.71
CA ALA A 268 -0.36 -2.61 -17.14
C ALA A 268 -0.55 -1.18 -16.59
N ALA A 269 0.42 -0.67 -15.85
CA ALA A 269 0.32 0.63 -15.22
C ALA A 269 0.60 1.79 -16.17
N TYR A 270 1.49 1.59 -17.16
CA TYR A 270 1.92 2.66 -18.04
C TYR A 270 1.35 2.57 -19.46
N PHE A 271 1.06 1.36 -19.97
CA PHE A 271 0.72 1.16 -21.40
C PHE A 271 -0.47 0.24 -21.65
N ASP A 272 -1.29 -0.02 -20.67
CA ASP A 272 -2.46 -0.90 -20.81
C ASP A 272 -2.14 -2.33 -21.29
N GLY A 273 -0.96 -2.82 -21.01
CA GLY A 273 -0.55 -4.16 -21.34
C GLY A 273 -0.19 -4.41 -22.79
N ASP A 274 -0.20 -3.40 -23.68
CA ASP A 274 0.09 -3.59 -25.08
C ASP A 274 1.46 -2.99 -25.50
N PRO A 275 2.53 -3.83 -25.54
CA PRO A 275 3.85 -3.38 -25.94
C PRO A 275 3.93 -2.97 -27.42
N VAL A 276 3.05 -3.50 -28.28
CA VAL A 276 3.03 -3.13 -29.71
C VAL A 276 2.49 -1.73 -29.88
N ILE A 277 1.43 -1.39 -29.17
CA ILE A 277 0.90 -0.01 -29.18
C ILE A 277 1.93 0.95 -28.57
N ALA A 278 2.57 0.61 -27.45
CA ALA A 278 3.60 1.40 -26.83
C ALA A 278 4.76 1.70 -27.80
N THR A 279 5.25 0.67 -28.48
CA THR A 279 6.31 0.82 -29.48
C THR A 279 5.90 1.72 -30.65
N LYS A 280 4.70 1.53 -31.20
CA LYS A 280 4.16 2.38 -32.27
C LYS A 280 4.02 3.85 -31.86
N LYS A 281 3.81 4.12 -30.60
CA LYS A 281 3.73 5.46 -30.04
C LYS A 281 5.11 6.05 -29.69
N GLY A 282 6.20 5.32 -29.95
CA GLY A 282 7.57 5.75 -29.64
C GLY A 282 7.89 5.72 -28.14
N ILE A 283 7.14 4.92 -27.35
CA ILE A 283 7.36 4.77 -25.92
C ILE A 283 8.43 3.72 -25.71
N ASN A 284 9.42 4.04 -24.88
CA ASN A 284 10.52 3.13 -24.59
C ASN A 284 10.05 1.95 -23.75
N ILE A 285 10.06 0.77 -24.34
CA ILE A 285 9.86 -0.50 -23.65
C ILE A 285 11.25 -1.01 -23.25
N LEU A 286 11.44 -1.23 -21.96
CA LEU A 286 12.70 -1.73 -21.45
C LEU A 286 12.97 -3.16 -21.92
N ASP A 287 14.23 -3.45 -22.21
CA ASP A 287 14.69 -4.78 -22.51
C ASP A 287 14.65 -5.68 -21.28
N ARG A 288 13.94 -6.82 -21.37
CA ARG A 288 13.76 -7.74 -20.25
C ARG A 288 15.08 -8.37 -19.81
N GLY A 289 15.93 -8.78 -20.76
CA GLY A 289 17.17 -9.48 -20.47
C GLY A 289 18.28 -8.62 -19.87
N GLY A 290 18.20 -7.31 -20.08
CA GLY A 290 19.12 -6.32 -19.56
C GLY A 290 18.45 -5.42 -18.52
N GLN A 291 17.73 -4.41 -18.97
CA GLN A 291 17.22 -3.32 -18.13
C GLN A 291 16.23 -3.78 -17.04
N VAL A 292 15.27 -4.64 -17.37
CA VAL A 292 14.33 -5.16 -16.39
C VAL A 292 15.04 -6.04 -15.35
N HIS A 293 16.02 -6.84 -15.79
CA HIS A 293 16.85 -7.63 -14.90
C HIS A 293 17.66 -6.74 -13.94
N GLU A 294 18.26 -5.67 -14.43
CA GLU A 294 18.99 -4.72 -13.58
C GLU A 294 18.10 -4.04 -12.54
N MET A 295 16.85 -3.71 -12.92
CA MET A 295 15.86 -3.22 -11.95
C MET A 295 15.56 -4.26 -10.87
N ALA A 296 15.40 -5.52 -11.24
CA ALA A 296 15.19 -6.61 -10.29
C ALA A 296 16.38 -6.81 -9.34
N GLU A 297 17.61 -6.73 -9.87
CA GLU A 297 18.84 -6.79 -9.07
C GLU A 297 18.91 -5.73 -7.97
N PHE A 298 18.39 -4.54 -8.21
CA PHE A 298 18.27 -3.52 -7.16
C PHE A 298 17.14 -3.83 -6.21
N LEU A 299 15.96 -4.17 -6.72
CA LEU A 299 14.77 -4.42 -5.90
C LEU A 299 14.98 -5.53 -4.87
N GLU A 300 15.71 -6.58 -5.25
CA GLU A 300 16.01 -7.71 -4.36
C GLU A 300 16.98 -7.37 -3.22
N LEU A 301 17.61 -6.20 -3.26
CA LEU A 301 18.42 -5.71 -2.14
C LEU A 301 17.62 -5.03 -1.04
N LEU A 302 16.40 -4.59 -1.32
CA LEU A 302 15.58 -3.84 -0.37
C LEU A 302 15.18 -4.73 0.81
N ASP A 303 15.71 -4.39 1.98
CA ASP A 303 15.49 -5.15 3.22
C ASP A 303 14.40 -4.53 4.08
N PHE A 304 13.90 -5.32 5.00
CA PHE A 304 13.01 -4.86 6.05
C PHE A 304 13.75 -3.92 7.03
N PRO A 305 13.02 -3.04 7.71
CA PRO A 305 13.60 -2.27 8.81
C PRO A 305 14.10 -3.22 9.92
N PRO A 306 15.13 -2.82 10.69
CA PRO A 306 15.60 -3.59 11.82
C PRO A 306 14.48 -3.90 12.83
N ALA A 307 14.46 -5.13 13.34
CA ALA A 307 13.56 -5.55 14.42
C ALA A 307 14.39 -6.10 15.57
N PRO A 308 15.00 -5.24 16.39
CA PRO A 308 16.03 -5.63 17.37
C PRO A 308 15.52 -6.54 18.50
N LYS A 309 14.19 -6.62 18.67
CA LYS A 309 13.58 -7.52 19.65
C LYS A 309 13.31 -8.94 19.11
N LEU A 310 13.43 -9.13 17.79
CA LEU A 310 13.23 -10.45 17.18
C LEU A 310 14.52 -11.26 17.16
N ARG A 311 14.41 -12.52 17.48
CA ARG A 311 15.43 -13.54 17.25
C ARG A 311 15.34 -14.04 15.82
N ILE A 312 16.37 -14.78 15.39
CA ILE A 312 16.43 -15.36 14.02
C ILE A 312 15.28 -16.33 13.71
N ASP A 313 14.69 -16.93 14.74
CA ASP A 313 13.51 -17.81 14.60
C ASP A 313 12.17 -17.05 14.50
N GLY A 314 12.21 -15.72 14.47
CA GLY A 314 11.04 -14.87 14.41
C GLY A 314 10.30 -14.69 15.75
N LYS A 315 10.82 -15.25 16.86
CA LYS A 315 10.25 -15.03 18.19
C LYS A 315 10.90 -13.84 18.87
N LEU A 316 10.17 -13.23 19.79
CA LEU A 316 10.72 -12.17 20.62
C LEU A 316 11.81 -12.71 21.56
N ASP A 317 12.87 -11.92 21.77
CA ASP A 317 13.82 -12.16 22.86
C ASP A 317 13.21 -11.68 24.17
N PRO A 318 12.96 -12.59 25.13
CA PRO A 318 12.33 -12.22 26.41
C PRO A 318 13.13 -11.21 27.24
N ARG A 319 14.43 -11.03 26.93
CA ARG A 319 15.30 -10.06 27.62
C ARG A 319 15.10 -8.64 27.11
N LEU A 320 14.58 -8.49 25.88
CA LEU A 320 14.40 -7.20 25.21
C LEU A 320 12.93 -6.80 25.09
N ALA A 321 12.05 -7.79 25.06
CA ALA A 321 10.62 -7.57 24.92
C ALA A 321 9.97 -7.23 26.27
N THR A 322 8.94 -6.39 26.23
CA THR A 322 8.09 -6.11 27.39
C THR A 322 7.14 -7.28 27.64
N ALA A 323 6.60 -7.38 28.85
CA ALA A 323 5.60 -8.38 29.20
C ALA A 323 4.34 -8.27 28.31
N GLN A 324 3.99 -7.06 27.88
CA GLN A 324 2.86 -6.80 26.99
C GLN A 324 3.13 -7.38 25.59
N GLU A 325 4.30 -7.14 25.04
CA GLU A 325 4.71 -7.66 23.73
C GLU A 325 4.76 -9.20 23.70
N LEU A 326 5.26 -9.79 24.80
CA LEU A 326 5.28 -11.26 24.93
C LEU A 326 3.88 -11.86 24.98
N ARG A 327 2.95 -11.26 25.75
CA ARG A 327 1.54 -11.71 25.71
C ARG A 327 0.94 -11.52 24.32
N GLY A 328 1.27 -10.42 23.62
CA GLY A 328 0.84 -10.19 22.25
C GLY A 328 1.35 -11.27 21.28
N GLN A 329 2.61 -11.72 21.44
CA GLN A 329 3.12 -12.87 20.70
C GLN A 329 2.31 -14.14 21.00
N GLU A 330 1.96 -14.40 22.25
CA GLU A 330 1.12 -15.55 22.61
C GLU A 330 -0.25 -15.48 21.94
N VAL A 331 -0.88 -14.31 21.93
CA VAL A 331 -2.15 -14.07 21.19
C VAL A 331 -1.97 -14.34 19.70
N PHE A 332 -0.91 -13.82 19.08
CA PHE A 332 -0.61 -14.00 17.66
C PHE A 332 -0.44 -15.47 17.29
N MET A 333 0.32 -16.21 18.11
CA MET A 333 0.61 -17.63 17.91
C MET A 333 -0.56 -18.58 18.26
N GLY A 334 -1.50 -18.11 19.08
CA GLY A 334 -2.60 -18.91 19.62
C GLY A 334 -3.98 -18.39 19.22
N LYS A 335 -4.68 -17.80 20.17
CA LYS A 335 -6.09 -17.40 20.06
C LYS A 335 -6.37 -16.46 18.86
N GLY A 336 -5.43 -15.58 18.51
CA GLY A 336 -5.55 -14.67 17.36
C GLY A 336 -5.45 -15.34 16.00
N GLN A 337 -4.98 -16.58 15.91
CA GLN A 337 -4.85 -17.41 14.71
C GLN A 337 -3.96 -16.81 13.61
N CYS A 338 -3.23 -15.72 13.89
CA CYS A 338 -2.46 -14.98 12.89
C CYS A 338 -1.34 -15.83 12.28
N VAL A 339 -0.69 -16.68 13.09
CA VAL A 339 0.41 -17.56 12.66
C VAL A 339 -0.01 -18.57 11.60
N SER A 340 -1.29 -18.87 11.45
CA SER A 340 -1.81 -19.80 10.44
C SER A 340 -1.49 -19.37 9.01
N CYS A 341 -1.41 -18.05 8.79
CA CYS A 341 -1.04 -17.44 7.51
C CYS A 341 0.29 -16.70 7.61
N HIS A 342 0.56 -16.06 8.74
CA HIS A 342 1.74 -15.24 8.98
C HIS A 342 2.79 -15.97 9.82
N SER A 343 3.35 -17.07 9.30
CA SER A 343 4.41 -17.83 9.97
C SER A 343 5.76 -17.11 9.90
N GLY A 344 6.52 -17.13 11.02
CA GLY A 344 7.87 -16.55 11.09
C GLY A 344 8.90 -17.29 10.22
N PRO A 345 10.10 -16.73 9.99
CA PRO A 345 10.61 -15.46 10.55
C PRO A 345 10.16 -14.20 9.80
N TYR A 346 9.58 -14.33 8.59
CA TYR A 346 9.14 -13.19 7.78
C TYR A 346 7.65 -12.89 7.89
N PHE A 347 6.91 -13.73 8.62
CA PHE A 347 5.47 -13.58 8.88
C PHE A 347 4.63 -13.61 7.60
N THR A 348 4.91 -14.58 6.76
CA THR A 348 4.15 -14.93 5.56
C THR A 348 4.34 -16.42 5.23
N ASP A 349 3.29 -17.05 4.77
CA ASP A 349 3.35 -18.37 4.15
C ASP A 349 3.44 -18.31 2.62
N ASN A 350 3.44 -17.10 2.05
CA ASN A 350 3.37 -16.84 0.61
C ASN A 350 2.16 -17.51 -0.09
N SER A 351 1.13 -17.90 0.66
CA SER A 351 -0.08 -18.55 0.14
C SER A 351 -1.22 -17.54 -0.08
N MET A 352 -2.31 -18.01 -0.64
CA MET A 352 -3.52 -17.22 -0.79
C MET A 352 -4.60 -17.70 0.17
N HIS A 353 -5.24 -16.76 0.85
CA HIS A 353 -6.34 -17.05 1.78
C HIS A 353 -7.56 -16.20 1.45
N ASN A 354 -8.73 -16.83 1.50
CA ASN A 354 -10.01 -16.14 1.37
C ASN A 354 -10.61 -15.92 2.76
N LEU A 355 -10.70 -14.65 3.15
CA LEU A 355 -11.29 -14.26 4.43
C LEU A 355 -12.83 -14.33 4.41
N GLN A 356 -13.45 -14.57 3.25
CA GLN A 356 -14.90 -14.69 3.07
C GLN A 356 -15.67 -13.50 3.65
N THR A 357 -15.17 -12.29 3.42
CA THR A 357 -15.77 -11.06 3.93
C THR A 357 -17.19 -10.81 3.42
N GLU A 358 -17.56 -11.43 2.30
CA GLU A 358 -18.93 -11.43 1.76
C GLU A 358 -19.99 -12.01 2.71
N ARG A 359 -19.58 -12.76 3.74
CA ARG A 359 -20.48 -13.21 4.82
C ARG A 359 -21.00 -12.04 5.66
N PHE A 360 -20.23 -10.94 5.75
CA PHE A 360 -20.51 -9.80 6.61
C PHE A 360 -21.22 -8.66 5.90
N PHE A 361 -21.04 -8.52 4.59
CA PHE A 361 -21.65 -7.48 3.78
C PHE A 361 -21.89 -7.96 2.35
N THR A 362 -22.71 -7.23 1.60
CA THR A 362 -22.91 -7.52 0.18
C THR A 362 -21.87 -6.78 -0.64
N PRO A 363 -20.94 -7.48 -1.29
CA PRO A 363 -19.96 -6.86 -2.17
C PRO A 363 -20.63 -6.12 -3.32
N ARG A 364 -19.97 -5.08 -3.79
CA ARG A 364 -20.45 -4.32 -4.93
C ARG A 364 -20.31 -5.15 -6.23
N MET A 365 -21.25 -4.95 -7.12
CA MET A 365 -21.21 -5.55 -8.46
C MET A 365 -20.62 -4.54 -9.44
N ILE A 366 -19.64 -4.99 -10.22
CA ILE A 366 -19.04 -4.26 -11.32
C ILE A 366 -19.19 -5.09 -12.58
N ASN A 367 -19.81 -4.54 -13.62
CA ASN A 367 -20.04 -5.24 -14.87
C ASN A 367 -20.63 -6.66 -14.68
N HIS A 368 -21.64 -6.76 -13.81
CA HIS A 368 -22.33 -8.02 -13.44
C HIS A 368 -21.43 -9.06 -12.73
N ARG A 369 -20.25 -8.67 -12.27
CA ARG A 369 -19.38 -9.52 -11.44
C ARG A 369 -19.15 -8.90 -10.07
N MET A 370 -18.98 -9.75 -9.09
CA MET A 370 -18.65 -9.31 -7.75
C MET A 370 -17.26 -8.68 -7.73
N ALA A 371 -17.13 -7.51 -7.11
CA ALA A 371 -15.84 -6.88 -6.91
C ALA A 371 -14.94 -7.85 -6.13
N SER A 372 -13.76 -8.14 -6.68
CA SER A 372 -12.88 -9.20 -6.17
C SER A 372 -11.91 -8.72 -5.10
N ALA A 373 -12.08 -7.49 -4.62
CA ALA A 373 -11.24 -6.94 -3.56
C ALA A 373 -11.26 -7.76 -2.25
N ASP A 374 -12.29 -8.57 -2.07
CA ASP A 374 -12.50 -9.37 -0.86
C ASP A 374 -12.37 -10.89 -1.09
N GLY A 375 -11.91 -11.30 -2.27
CA GLY A 375 -11.64 -12.71 -2.59
C GLY A 375 -10.32 -13.23 -2.01
N PRO A 376 -9.83 -14.36 -2.51
CA PRO A 376 -8.53 -14.88 -2.11
C PRO A 376 -7.40 -13.90 -2.42
N ILE A 377 -6.61 -13.59 -1.41
CA ILE A 377 -5.50 -12.63 -1.48
C ILE A 377 -4.24 -13.25 -0.90
N LYS A 378 -3.09 -12.90 -1.48
CA LYS A 378 -1.79 -13.33 -1.00
C LYS A 378 -1.52 -12.83 0.42
N THR A 379 -0.92 -13.68 1.25
CA THR A 379 -0.36 -13.29 2.55
C THR A 379 0.94 -12.54 2.36
N PHE A 380 0.94 -11.24 2.64
CA PHE A 380 2.14 -10.42 2.62
C PHE A 380 2.93 -10.53 3.94
N PRO A 381 4.26 -10.29 3.92
CA PRO A 381 5.08 -10.23 5.13
C PRO A 381 4.59 -9.17 6.11
N LEU A 382 4.71 -9.42 7.43
CA LEU A 382 4.41 -8.43 8.45
C LEU A 382 5.66 -7.72 9.00
N ARG A 383 6.86 -8.02 8.49
CA ARG A 383 8.07 -7.31 8.89
C ARG A 383 7.97 -5.84 8.48
N GLY A 384 8.20 -4.94 9.43
CA GLY A 384 8.05 -3.51 9.21
C GLY A 384 6.60 -3.03 9.11
N ILE A 385 5.62 -3.82 9.54
CA ILE A 385 4.19 -3.49 9.37
C ILE A 385 3.80 -2.15 10.00
N LYS A 386 4.45 -1.74 11.09
CA LYS A 386 4.17 -0.45 11.74
C LYS A 386 4.49 0.77 10.88
N ASP A 387 5.39 0.60 9.91
CA ASP A 387 5.88 1.68 9.04
C ASP A 387 5.12 1.77 7.72
N SER A 388 4.12 0.91 7.51
CA SER A 388 3.43 0.70 6.24
C SER A 388 1.90 0.93 6.30
N PRO A 389 1.39 1.96 7.03
CA PRO A 389 -0.01 2.34 6.91
C PRO A 389 -0.29 2.98 5.54
N PRO A 390 -1.56 2.97 5.07
CA PRO A 390 -2.70 2.23 5.61
C PRO A 390 -2.61 0.72 5.30
N TYR A 391 -3.50 -0.07 5.89
CA TYR A 391 -3.41 -1.53 5.91
C TYR A 391 -4.44 -2.21 5.02
N LEU A 392 -4.17 -3.49 4.73
CA LEU A 392 -4.77 -4.34 3.72
C LEU A 392 -4.44 -3.90 2.28
N HIS A 393 -4.69 -4.80 1.34
CA HIS A 393 -4.35 -4.61 -0.08
C HIS A 393 -5.00 -3.38 -0.75
N ASP A 394 -6.04 -2.82 -0.16
CA ASP A 394 -6.76 -1.65 -0.66
C ASP A 394 -6.70 -0.45 0.32
N GLY A 395 -5.90 -0.55 1.35
CA GLY A 395 -5.68 0.53 2.31
C GLY A 395 -6.92 0.93 3.11
N ARG A 396 -7.87 0.00 3.30
CA ARG A 396 -9.14 0.30 3.98
C ARG A 396 -9.00 0.60 5.46
N LEU A 397 -7.94 0.14 6.09
CA LEU A 397 -7.71 0.29 7.53
C LEU A 397 -6.54 1.25 7.79
N LEU A 398 -6.76 2.23 8.66
CA LEU A 398 -5.80 3.31 8.86
C LEU A 398 -4.78 3.01 9.96
N THR A 399 -5.08 2.09 10.90
CA THR A 399 -4.21 1.77 12.04
C THR A 399 -4.12 0.27 12.29
N LEU A 400 -3.10 -0.14 13.05
CA LEU A 400 -2.97 -1.53 13.52
C LEU A 400 -4.10 -1.92 14.47
N ASP A 401 -4.62 -0.98 15.25
CA ASP A 401 -5.77 -1.21 16.14
C ASP A 401 -7.01 -1.62 15.34
N ASP A 402 -7.32 -0.90 14.25
CA ASP A 402 -8.42 -1.25 13.36
C ASP A 402 -8.15 -2.56 12.61
N THR A 403 -6.89 -2.82 12.26
CA THR A 403 -6.50 -4.08 11.62
C THR A 403 -6.76 -5.28 12.53
N VAL A 404 -6.40 -5.17 13.81
CA VAL A 404 -6.69 -6.21 14.81
C VAL A 404 -8.19 -6.40 15.01
N GLU A 405 -8.99 -5.33 15.05
CA GLU A 405 -10.45 -5.44 15.13
C GLU A 405 -11.06 -6.10 13.89
N PHE A 406 -10.56 -5.74 12.70
CA PHE A 406 -11.02 -6.36 11.46
C PHE A 406 -10.84 -7.89 11.52
N PHE A 407 -9.64 -8.35 11.82
CA PHE A 407 -9.37 -9.78 11.92
C PHE A 407 -10.10 -10.45 13.09
N ASN A 408 -10.26 -9.76 14.21
CA ASN A 408 -11.04 -10.26 15.34
C ASN A 408 -12.49 -10.55 14.94
N VAL A 409 -13.12 -9.68 14.14
CA VAL A 409 -14.48 -9.88 13.63
C VAL A 409 -14.50 -10.95 12.54
N VAL A 410 -13.64 -10.85 11.55
CA VAL A 410 -13.66 -11.72 10.35
C VAL A 410 -13.27 -13.17 10.68
N LEU A 411 -12.32 -13.38 11.59
CA LEU A 411 -11.89 -14.71 12.04
C LEU A 411 -12.63 -15.21 13.27
N GLU A 412 -13.56 -14.42 13.81
CA GLU A 412 -14.38 -14.76 14.98
C GLU A 412 -13.54 -15.18 16.21
N THR A 413 -12.38 -14.53 16.39
CA THR A 413 -11.40 -14.90 17.43
C THR A 413 -11.82 -14.48 18.84
N LYS A 414 -12.76 -13.55 18.97
CA LYS A 414 -13.32 -13.08 20.24
C LYS A 414 -12.25 -12.63 21.24
N LEU A 415 -11.28 -11.85 20.75
CA LEU A 415 -10.24 -11.29 21.57
C LEU A 415 -10.82 -10.27 22.57
N THR A 416 -10.35 -10.33 23.79
CA THR A 416 -10.64 -9.30 24.79
C THR A 416 -9.94 -7.99 24.45
N SER A 417 -10.39 -6.89 25.02
CA SER A 417 -9.75 -5.57 24.83
C SER A 417 -8.27 -5.57 25.22
N GLN A 418 -7.87 -6.37 26.25
CA GLN A 418 -6.47 -6.47 26.65
C GLN A 418 -5.66 -7.29 25.61
N GLU A 419 -6.18 -8.43 25.16
CA GLU A 419 -5.53 -9.25 24.12
C GLU A 419 -5.31 -8.46 22.84
N LYS A 420 -6.28 -7.63 22.42
CA LYS A 420 -6.13 -6.75 21.25
C LYS A 420 -5.01 -5.74 21.42
N LYS A 421 -4.94 -5.07 22.58
CA LYS A 421 -3.83 -4.14 22.90
C LYS A 421 -2.48 -4.83 22.95
N ASP A 422 -2.41 -6.03 23.54
CA ASP A 422 -1.18 -6.81 23.61
C ASP A 422 -0.73 -7.25 22.21
N LEU A 423 -1.67 -7.68 21.35
CA LEU A 423 -1.40 -8.03 19.95
C LEU A 423 -0.88 -6.83 19.14
N VAL A 424 -1.49 -5.65 19.26
CA VAL A 424 -0.99 -4.42 18.62
C VAL A 424 0.43 -4.09 19.10
N ALA A 425 0.72 -4.22 20.40
CA ALA A 425 2.07 -4.00 20.92
C ALA A 425 3.09 -4.96 20.30
N TYR A 426 2.72 -6.23 20.11
CA TYR A 426 3.56 -7.20 19.42
C TYR A 426 3.77 -6.83 17.95
N LEU A 427 2.72 -6.51 17.19
CA LEU A 427 2.83 -6.13 15.78
C LEU A 427 3.77 -4.94 15.57
N LYS A 428 3.82 -4.01 16.51
CA LYS A 428 4.76 -2.87 16.49
C LYS A 428 6.23 -3.27 16.67
N THR A 429 6.53 -4.51 17.01
CA THR A 429 7.92 -5.02 17.15
C THR A 429 8.43 -5.69 15.88
N LEU A 430 7.54 -5.98 14.93
CA LEU A 430 7.87 -6.66 13.67
C LEU A 430 8.48 -5.65 12.65
#